data_580b42c94fdae8db133dfe5b8a66b68c
#
_entry.id   580b42c94fdae8db133dfe5b8a66b68c
#
_cell.length_a   1.000
_cell.length_b   1.000
_cell.length_c   1.000
_cell.angle_alpha   90.00
_cell.angle_beta   90.00
_cell.angle_gamma   90.00
#
_symmetry.space_group_name_H-M   'P 1'
#
loop_
_entity.id
_entity.type
_entity.pdbx_description
1 polymer ?
#
loop_
_entity_poly.entity_id
_entity_poly.type
_entity_poly.pdbx_seq_one_letter_code
_entity_poly.pdbx_strand_id
1 'polypeptide(L)'
;MLTEADTPSVRAVSAGPGQVDADLICAPVFEDEGLKDVHWLDLAVGGSIGRAWASGEITGKTHELFFADVVDSAWQTRRVLLVGAGASGRYDTARARTVAGAAGMAARARRVRRLACVCRAPGEAPPMAQATVEGILHGAFRDSRFKSEDSGSPPLKSVELVVGEDALSQVQGAVERGTVLAACSNLARELSNEPANLFTPRVFADRALGLATGPSTTVEVLDEEAIASHGMGLLQGVAQGSVEPARVIVMRYDPDNGGPGPVLGLVGKGVTFDSGGISIKPADGMERMKRDMAGGAAVVCAMRAIGRLGPAVRVIGVVPAAENMPGGGAIRPGDVLTAANGKRVEVLNTDAEGRLILGDALTLAQRLGATHLVDIATLTGACVVALGHHASGLLGAPADWVESVRQVADRAGERVWPLPVFEEYADQLKSETADLANTGGRTGGAITAGMFLKAFSGGLPWAHLDIAGTAWHEEAQAHHTKGATGVGVRLLAALPFDAKW
;
A
#
# COMPACT_ATOMS: atom_id res chain seq x y z
N MET A 1 -2.83 -12.88 -12.04
CA MET A 1 -3.25 -11.65 -11.32
C MET A 1 -4.62 -11.85 -10.71
N LEU A 2 -4.83 -11.26 -9.53
CA LEU A 2 -6.18 -11.13 -8.99
C LEU A 2 -7.05 -10.38 -10.00
N THR A 3 -8.08 -11.04 -10.48
CA THR A 3 -9.09 -10.45 -11.35
C THR A 3 -10.24 -9.91 -10.50
N GLU A 4 -11.18 -9.16 -11.09
CA GLU A 4 -12.39 -8.78 -10.36
C GLU A 4 -13.19 -10.00 -9.87
N ALA A 5 -13.11 -11.10 -10.60
CA ALA A 5 -13.75 -12.38 -10.25
C ALA A 5 -13.15 -13.02 -8.98
N ASP A 6 -11.93 -12.66 -8.59
CA ASP A 6 -11.26 -13.18 -7.40
C ASP A 6 -11.55 -12.36 -6.13
N THR A 7 -12.15 -11.18 -6.29
CA THR A 7 -12.55 -10.35 -5.16
C THR A 7 -13.89 -10.87 -4.62
N PRO A 8 -13.99 -11.21 -3.32
CA PRO A 8 -15.26 -11.66 -2.76
C PRO A 8 -16.33 -10.57 -2.87
N SER A 9 -17.58 -10.97 -3.00
CA SER A 9 -18.68 -10.01 -2.87
C SER A 9 -18.76 -9.52 -1.42
N VAL A 10 -18.82 -8.21 -1.23
CA VAL A 10 -18.90 -7.59 0.10
C VAL A 10 -20.15 -6.74 0.18
N ARG A 11 -20.95 -6.93 1.24
CA ARG A 11 -22.16 -6.13 1.47
C ARG A 11 -22.41 -5.90 2.94
N ALA A 12 -23.05 -4.80 3.28
CA ALA A 12 -23.61 -4.58 4.60
C ALA A 12 -25.01 -5.20 4.68
N VAL A 13 -25.33 -5.77 5.83
CA VAL A 13 -26.65 -6.36 6.12
C VAL A 13 -27.09 -5.97 7.52
N SER A 14 -28.41 -5.79 7.71
CA SER A 14 -29.03 -5.56 9.02
C SER A 14 -29.86 -6.77 9.46
N ALA A 15 -29.45 -7.96 9.09
CA ALA A 15 -30.12 -9.19 9.48
C ALA A 15 -29.86 -9.51 10.96
N GLY A 16 -30.84 -10.09 11.63
CA GLY A 16 -30.60 -10.71 12.94
C GLY A 16 -29.48 -11.76 12.79
N PRO A 17 -28.53 -11.84 13.73
CA PRO A 17 -27.33 -12.66 13.55
C PRO A 17 -27.59 -14.13 13.20
N GLY A 18 -28.67 -14.72 13.71
CA GLY A 18 -29.08 -16.09 13.38
C GLY A 18 -29.60 -16.26 11.95
N GLN A 19 -29.93 -15.16 11.25
CA GLN A 19 -30.47 -15.17 9.89
C GLN A 19 -29.40 -15.01 8.81
N VAL A 20 -28.14 -14.76 9.21
CA VAL A 20 -27.03 -14.59 8.27
C VAL A 20 -26.56 -15.96 7.79
N ASP A 21 -26.66 -16.20 6.47
CA ASP A 21 -26.18 -17.45 5.85
C ASP A 21 -24.66 -17.37 5.59
N ALA A 22 -23.87 -17.72 6.59
CA ALA A 22 -22.42 -17.73 6.53
C ALA A 22 -21.85 -19.05 7.08
N ASP A 23 -20.63 -19.39 6.66
CA ASP A 23 -19.91 -20.54 7.22
C ASP A 23 -19.33 -20.21 8.61
N LEU A 24 -19.06 -18.93 8.84
CA LEU A 24 -18.49 -18.38 10.07
C LEU A 24 -19.02 -16.96 10.30
N ILE A 25 -19.45 -16.66 11.52
CA ILE A 25 -19.68 -15.29 11.97
C ILE A 25 -18.58 -14.89 12.95
N CYS A 26 -17.96 -13.73 12.76
CA CYS A 26 -16.97 -13.19 13.68
C CYS A 26 -17.49 -11.93 14.38
N ALA A 27 -17.08 -11.76 15.64
CA ALA A 27 -17.41 -10.58 16.43
C ALA A 27 -16.19 -10.13 17.25
N PRO A 28 -15.87 -8.82 17.30
CA PRO A 28 -14.90 -8.28 18.23
C PRO A 28 -15.44 -8.30 19.65
N VAL A 29 -14.58 -8.64 20.62
CA VAL A 29 -14.88 -8.61 22.07
C VAL A 29 -13.82 -7.82 22.81
N PHE A 30 -14.21 -7.12 23.88
CA PHE A 30 -13.35 -6.19 24.61
C PHE A 30 -13.04 -6.70 26.01
N GLU A 31 -11.83 -6.42 26.49
CA GLU A 31 -11.36 -6.80 27.83
C GLU A 31 -12.24 -6.23 28.95
N ASP A 32 -12.73 -5.00 28.78
CA ASP A 32 -13.43 -4.17 29.78
C ASP A 32 -14.96 -4.22 29.66
N GLU A 33 -15.51 -4.81 28.59
CA GLU A 33 -16.98 -4.94 28.41
C GLU A 33 -17.51 -6.35 28.66
N GLY A 34 -16.63 -7.33 28.72
CA GLY A 34 -17.03 -8.73 28.85
C GLY A 34 -17.90 -9.21 27.68
N LEU A 35 -18.93 -10.01 28.00
CA LEU A 35 -19.82 -10.61 26.99
C LEU A 35 -21.12 -9.82 26.78
N LYS A 36 -21.25 -8.62 27.35
CA LYS A 36 -22.51 -7.85 27.36
C LYS A 36 -23.13 -7.72 25.98
N ASP A 37 -22.33 -7.36 24.98
CA ASP A 37 -22.81 -7.08 23.62
C ASP A 37 -22.78 -8.29 22.69
N VAL A 38 -22.29 -9.45 23.16
CA VAL A 38 -22.22 -10.72 22.41
C VAL A 38 -22.93 -11.85 23.11
N HIS A 39 -23.78 -11.54 24.12
CA HIS A 39 -24.56 -12.54 24.87
C HIS A 39 -25.44 -13.41 23.95
N TRP A 40 -25.97 -12.82 22.88
CA TRP A 40 -26.73 -13.54 21.86
C TRP A 40 -25.92 -14.62 21.14
N LEU A 41 -24.60 -14.43 20.98
CA LEU A 41 -23.70 -15.47 20.47
C LEU A 41 -23.50 -16.58 21.48
N ASP A 42 -23.41 -16.26 22.78
CA ASP A 42 -23.24 -17.25 23.83
C ASP A 42 -24.44 -18.18 23.91
N LEU A 43 -25.65 -17.63 23.76
CA LEU A 43 -26.88 -18.44 23.69
C LEU A 43 -26.85 -19.42 22.50
N ALA A 44 -26.44 -18.94 21.32
CA ALA A 44 -26.38 -19.74 20.10
C ALA A 44 -25.38 -20.93 20.19
N VAL A 45 -24.33 -20.79 20.99
CA VAL A 45 -23.33 -21.83 21.24
C VAL A 45 -23.49 -22.58 22.55
N GLY A 46 -24.67 -22.53 23.15
CA GLY A 46 -25.05 -23.27 24.40
C GLY A 46 -24.19 -22.87 25.61
N GLY A 47 -23.82 -21.59 25.74
CA GLY A 47 -23.08 -21.05 26.88
C GLY A 47 -21.58 -21.35 26.85
N SER A 48 -21.05 -21.83 25.77
CA SER A 48 -19.59 -22.17 25.66
C SER A 48 -18.69 -20.94 25.74
N ILE A 49 -19.12 -19.80 25.21
CA ILE A 49 -18.41 -18.52 25.28
C ILE A 49 -18.33 -18.03 26.73
N GLY A 50 -19.47 -18.09 27.47
CA GLY A 50 -19.52 -17.70 28.88
C GLY A 50 -18.60 -18.55 29.75
N ARG A 51 -18.53 -19.86 29.51
CA ARG A 51 -17.62 -20.76 30.22
C ARG A 51 -16.15 -20.45 29.90
N ALA A 52 -15.82 -20.20 28.63
CA ALA A 52 -14.47 -19.85 28.20
C ALA A 52 -14.01 -18.50 28.79
N TRP A 53 -14.93 -17.53 28.86
CA TRP A 53 -14.67 -16.24 29.51
C TRP A 53 -14.43 -16.41 31.02
N ALA A 54 -15.27 -17.18 31.70
CA ALA A 54 -15.13 -17.41 33.13
C ALA A 54 -13.88 -18.20 33.53
N SER A 55 -13.38 -19.08 32.65
CA SER A 55 -12.13 -19.82 32.85
C SER A 55 -10.88 -19.03 32.45
N GLY A 56 -11.02 -17.89 31.77
CA GLY A 56 -9.90 -17.11 31.25
C GLY A 56 -9.29 -17.69 29.96
N GLU A 57 -9.97 -18.62 29.29
CA GLU A 57 -9.56 -19.14 27.97
C GLU A 57 -9.61 -18.05 26.89
N ILE A 58 -10.56 -17.12 27.01
CA ILE A 58 -10.60 -15.86 26.26
C ILE A 58 -10.80 -14.71 27.25
N THR A 59 -10.05 -13.64 27.05
CA THR A 59 -10.07 -12.45 27.92
C THR A 59 -10.38 -11.16 27.17
N GLY A 60 -10.49 -11.21 25.83
CA GLY A 60 -10.69 -10.07 24.96
C GLY A 60 -9.40 -9.35 24.58
N LYS A 61 -8.21 -9.83 24.99
CA LYS A 61 -6.93 -9.26 24.60
C LYS A 61 -6.80 -9.22 23.10
N THR A 62 -6.13 -8.18 22.61
CA THR A 62 -5.99 -7.93 21.19
C THR A 62 -5.51 -9.15 20.42
N HIS A 63 -6.27 -9.54 19.38
CA HIS A 63 -6.02 -10.67 18.49
C HIS A 63 -6.14 -12.07 19.14
N GLU A 64 -6.62 -12.19 20.36
CA GLU A 64 -7.06 -13.50 20.87
C GLU A 64 -8.18 -14.05 19.98
N LEU A 65 -8.19 -15.37 19.77
CA LEU A 65 -9.19 -16.04 18.94
C LEU A 65 -9.85 -17.15 19.73
N PHE A 66 -11.19 -17.14 19.77
CA PHE A 66 -11.98 -18.23 20.34
C PHE A 66 -13.03 -18.69 19.35
N PHE A 67 -13.07 -19.99 19.07
CA PHE A 67 -14.04 -20.62 18.17
C PHE A 67 -15.03 -21.45 18.93
N ALA A 68 -16.29 -21.36 18.54
CA ALA A 68 -17.36 -22.21 19.05
C ALA A 68 -18.28 -22.67 17.92
N ASP A 69 -18.81 -23.89 18.04
CA ASP A 69 -19.82 -24.39 17.12
C ASP A 69 -21.21 -23.95 17.58
N VAL A 70 -22.05 -23.54 16.63
CA VAL A 70 -23.45 -23.19 16.89
C VAL A 70 -24.24 -24.45 17.12
N VAL A 71 -24.96 -24.51 18.24
CA VAL A 71 -25.83 -25.64 18.61
C VAL A 71 -27.34 -25.32 18.46
N ASP A 72 -27.66 -24.04 18.30
CA ASP A 72 -29.02 -23.60 18.04
C ASP A 72 -29.42 -23.91 16.58
N SER A 73 -30.37 -24.82 16.41
CA SER A 73 -30.84 -25.25 15.08
C SER A 73 -31.57 -24.16 14.28
N ALA A 74 -31.97 -23.06 14.91
CA ALA A 74 -32.59 -21.92 14.24
C ALA A 74 -31.56 -21.05 13.48
N TRP A 75 -30.27 -21.21 13.76
CA TRP A 75 -29.22 -20.47 13.11
C TRP A 75 -28.83 -21.09 11.78
N GLN A 76 -28.59 -20.21 10.79
CA GLN A 76 -28.03 -20.62 9.48
C GLN A 76 -26.50 -20.74 9.52
N THR A 77 -25.84 -19.90 10.30
CA THR A 77 -24.38 -19.95 10.53
C THR A 77 -24.02 -21.11 11.45
N ARG A 78 -22.95 -21.84 11.11
CA ARG A 78 -22.53 -23.04 11.86
C ARG A 78 -21.49 -22.79 12.93
N ARG A 79 -20.72 -21.70 12.83
CA ARG A 79 -19.59 -21.41 13.72
C ARG A 79 -19.53 -19.95 14.09
N VAL A 80 -19.03 -19.70 15.28
CA VAL A 80 -18.73 -18.36 15.82
C VAL A 80 -17.23 -18.23 16.03
N LEU A 81 -16.70 -17.07 15.74
CA LEU A 81 -15.34 -16.64 16.08
C LEU A 81 -15.43 -15.36 16.89
N LEU A 82 -14.93 -15.39 18.11
CA LEU A 82 -14.64 -14.16 18.84
C LEU A 82 -13.20 -13.73 18.58
N VAL A 83 -13.01 -12.44 18.34
CA VAL A 83 -11.69 -11.84 18.13
C VAL A 83 -11.49 -10.77 19.20
N GLY A 84 -10.49 -10.97 20.05
CA GLY A 84 -10.13 -9.99 21.07
C GLY A 84 -9.72 -8.66 20.46
N ALA A 85 -10.28 -7.57 20.94
CA ALA A 85 -10.08 -6.22 20.44
C ALA A 85 -9.31 -5.30 21.43
N GLY A 86 -8.98 -5.84 22.62
CA GLY A 86 -8.34 -5.06 23.69
C GLY A 86 -9.34 -4.17 24.43
N ALA A 87 -8.87 -3.11 25.04
CA ALA A 87 -9.74 -2.15 25.73
C ALA A 87 -10.64 -1.38 24.74
N SER A 88 -11.94 -1.25 25.06
CA SER A 88 -12.95 -0.62 24.19
C SER A 88 -12.62 0.84 23.87
N GLY A 89 -12.10 1.60 24.83
CA GLY A 89 -11.69 2.99 24.65
C GLY A 89 -10.50 3.20 23.70
N ARG A 90 -9.86 2.12 23.21
CA ARG A 90 -8.79 2.14 22.22
C ARG A 90 -9.20 1.55 20.87
N TYR A 91 -10.48 1.26 20.69
CA TYR A 91 -11.00 0.66 19.46
C TYR A 91 -11.33 1.72 18.43
N ASP A 92 -10.34 2.13 17.69
CA ASP A 92 -10.39 3.04 16.55
C ASP A 92 -10.38 2.28 15.21
N THR A 93 -10.37 3.00 14.08
CA THR A 93 -10.31 2.41 12.74
C THR A 93 -9.04 1.59 12.50
N ALA A 94 -7.90 1.98 13.08
CA ALA A 94 -6.66 1.23 12.97
C ALA A 94 -6.75 -0.11 13.71
N ARG A 95 -7.30 -0.10 14.92
CA ARG A 95 -7.55 -1.32 15.70
C ARG A 95 -8.59 -2.21 15.03
N ALA A 96 -9.70 -1.64 14.55
CA ALA A 96 -10.73 -2.38 13.83
C ALA A 96 -10.15 -3.11 12.60
N ARG A 97 -9.29 -2.45 11.84
CA ARG A 97 -8.60 -3.05 10.69
C ARG A 97 -7.74 -4.24 11.08
N THR A 98 -6.95 -4.17 12.16
CA THR A 98 -6.09 -5.29 12.58
C THR A 98 -6.88 -6.44 13.19
N VAL A 99 -7.92 -6.17 13.97
CA VAL A 99 -8.84 -7.17 14.52
C VAL A 99 -9.58 -7.92 13.41
N ALA A 100 -10.11 -7.18 12.44
CA ALA A 100 -10.75 -7.74 11.26
C ALA A 100 -9.74 -8.52 10.37
N GLY A 101 -8.48 -8.08 10.33
CA GLY A 101 -7.39 -8.81 9.68
C GLY A 101 -7.15 -10.18 10.31
N ALA A 102 -7.18 -10.26 11.64
CA ALA A 102 -7.08 -11.53 12.36
C ALA A 102 -8.26 -12.45 12.04
N ALA A 103 -9.49 -11.90 11.95
CA ALA A 103 -10.66 -12.67 11.51
C ALA A 103 -10.49 -13.21 10.09
N GLY A 104 -10.00 -12.40 9.15
CA GLY A 104 -9.73 -12.80 7.76
C GLY A 104 -8.69 -13.92 7.67
N MET A 105 -7.59 -13.83 8.43
CA MET A 105 -6.57 -14.88 8.50
C MET A 105 -7.13 -16.18 9.09
N ALA A 106 -7.91 -16.07 10.16
CA ALA A 106 -8.55 -17.21 10.82
C ALA A 106 -9.57 -17.91 9.90
N ALA A 107 -10.37 -17.13 9.16
CA ALA A 107 -11.32 -17.64 8.18
C ALA A 107 -10.59 -18.40 7.06
N ARG A 108 -9.50 -17.83 6.52
CA ARG A 108 -8.65 -18.49 5.53
C ARG A 108 -8.08 -19.81 6.05
N ALA A 109 -7.48 -19.81 7.25
CA ALA A 109 -6.89 -21.00 7.85
C ALA A 109 -7.92 -22.13 8.04
N ARG A 110 -9.19 -21.79 8.22
CA ARG A 110 -10.29 -22.75 8.39
C ARG A 110 -11.10 -23.02 7.11
N ARG A 111 -10.62 -22.56 5.97
CA ARG A 111 -11.21 -22.81 4.64
C ARG A 111 -12.65 -22.27 4.54
N VAL A 112 -12.97 -21.18 5.24
CA VAL A 112 -14.26 -20.48 5.22
C VAL A 112 -14.42 -19.82 3.84
N ARG A 113 -15.62 -19.95 3.26
CA ARG A 113 -15.97 -19.34 1.98
C ARG A 113 -16.91 -18.15 2.13
N ARG A 114 -17.82 -18.20 3.11
CA ARG A 114 -18.79 -17.16 3.42
C ARG A 114 -18.56 -16.69 4.85
N LEU A 115 -18.09 -15.48 5.00
CA LEU A 115 -17.77 -14.86 6.29
C LEU A 115 -18.78 -13.76 6.59
N ALA A 116 -19.35 -13.80 7.79
CA ALA A 116 -20.05 -12.65 8.36
C ALA A 116 -19.19 -12.00 9.45
N CYS A 117 -19.23 -10.70 9.56
CA CYS A 117 -18.51 -9.96 10.58
C CYS A 117 -19.40 -8.91 11.22
N VAL A 118 -19.52 -8.95 12.55
CA VAL A 118 -20.23 -7.92 13.31
C VAL A 118 -19.37 -6.66 13.33
N CYS A 119 -19.90 -5.58 12.77
CA CYS A 119 -19.24 -4.27 12.80
C CYS A 119 -19.61 -3.55 14.11
N ARG A 120 -18.63 -3.39 14.98
CA ARG A 120 -18.80 -2.55 16.17
C ARG A 120 -18.23 -1.17 15.87
N ALA A 121 -19.05 -0.15 16.10
CA ALA A 121 -18.71 1.23 15.82
C ALA A 121 -18.98 2.11 17.07
N PRO A 122 -18.01 2.20 17.98
CA PRO A 122 -18.15 3.10 19.14
C PRO A 122 -18.14 4.58 18.74
N GLY A 123 -17.78 4.89 17.49
CA GLY A 123 -17.81 6.21 16.87
C GLY A 123 -18.66 6.23 15.60
N GLU A 124 -18.17 6.90 14.56
CA GLU A 124 -18.84 6.96 13.25
C GLU A 124 -18.82 5.59 12.54
N ALA A 125 -20.00 5.11 12.14
CA ALA A 125 -20.14 3.80 11.51
C ALA A 125 -19.41 3.66 10.15
N PRO A 126 -19.44 4.64 9.23
CA PRO A 126 -18.82 4.49 7.93
C PRO A 126 -17.30 4.25 7.98
N PRO A 127 -16.47 5.01 8.71
CA PRO A 127 -15.02 4.73 8.80
C PRO A 127 -14.72 3.36 9.41
N MET A 128 -15.52 2.94 10.41
CA MET A 128 -15.34 1.63 11.05
C MET A 128 -15.71 0.49 10.11
N ALA A 129 -16.79 0.62 9.34
CA ALA A 129 -17.20 -0.34 8.33
C ALA A 129 -16.13 -0.49 7.25
N GLN A 130 -15.61 0.62 6.71
CA GLN A 130 -14.52 0.61 5.74
C GLN A 130 -13.29 -0.12 6.29
N ALA A 131 -12.83 0.25 7.50
CA ALA A 131 -11.66 -0.36 8.12
C ALA A 131 -11.83 -1.86 8.37
N THR A 132 -13.04 -2.30 8.76
CA THR A 132 -13.36 -3.71 8.98
C THR A 132 -13.27 -4.49 7.66
N VAL A 133 -13.86 -3.99 6.57
CA VAL A 133 -13.78 -4.62 5.24
C VAL A 133 -12.33 -4.71 4.76
N GLU A 134 -11.58 -3.61 4.84
CA GLU A 134 -10.16 -3.57 4.47
C GLU A 134 -9.37 -4.63 5.25
N GLY A 135 -9.59 -4.72 6.58
CA GLY A 135 -8.92 -5.69 7.43
C GLY A 135 -9.21 -7.14 7.03
N ILE A 136 -10.48 -7.50 6.87
CA ILE A 136 -10.90 -8.86 6.48
C ILE A 136 -10.22 -9.27 5.16
N LEU A 137 -10.33 -8.43 4.14
CA LEU A 137 -9.79 -8.74 2.80
C LEU A 137 -8.27 -8.80 2.80
N HIS A 138 -7.61 -7.94 3.58
CA HIS A 138 -6.15 -7.96 3.76
C HIS A 138 -5.67 -9.24 4.46
N GLY A 139 -6.34 -9.66 5.55
CA GLY A 139 -6.02 -10.88 6.29
C GLY A 139 -6.32 -12.16 5.49
N ALA A 140 -7.38 -12.14 4.69
CA ALA A 140 -7.75 -13.26 3.83
C ALA A 140 -6.85 -13.42 2.60
N PHE A 141 -6.03 -12.42 2.27
CA PHE A 141 -5.12 -12.45 1.12
C PHE A 141 -4.16 -13.63 1.18
N ARG A 142 -3.96 -14.26 0.03
CA ARG A 142 -3.02 -15.36 -0.17
C ARG A 142 -2.33 -15.18 -1.53
N ASP A 143 -1.02 -15.40 -1.53
CA ASP A 143 -0.24 -15.53 -2.75
C ASP A 143 0.47 -16.89 -2.75
N SER A 144 0.00 -17.80 -3.58
CA SER A 144 0.55 -19.16 -3.73
C SER A 144 0.76 -19.55 -5.20
N ARG A 145 0.72 -18.58 -6.10
CA ARG A 145 0.78 -18.78 -7.56
C ARG A 145 1.99 -19.58 -8.04
N PHE A 146 3.08 -19.55 -7.28
CA PHE A 146 4.34 -20.20 -7.64
C PHE A 146 4.59 -21.50 -6.88
N LYS A 147 3.55 -22.04 -6.22
CA LYS A 147 3.62 -23.36 -5.57
C LYS A 147 2.94 -24.40 -6.46
N SER A 148 3.67 -25.50 -6.76
CA SER A 148 3.16 -26.62 -7.58
C SER A 148 2.05 -27.40 -6.87
N GLU A 149 2.17 -27.52 -5.53
CA GLU A 149 1.12 -28.13 -4.70
C GLU A 149 0.30 -27.04 -4.04
N ASP A 150 -0.88 -26.82 -4.54
CA ASP A 150 -1.84 -25.92 -3.88
C ASP A 150 -2.65 -26.70 -2.85
N SER A 151 -2.10 -26.83 -1.63
CA SER A 151 -2.86 -27.27 -0.45
C SER A 151 -3.90 -26.23 -0.02
N GLY A 152 -4.23 -25.29 -0.91
CA GLY A 152 -4.85 -24.02 -0.64
C GLY A 152 -6.24 -24.08 -0.04
N SER A 153 -6.45 -23.21 0.94
CA SER A 153 -7.81 -22.80 1.33
C SER A 153 -8.49 -22.14 0.14
N PRO A 154 -9.72 -22.47 -0.18
CA PRO A 154 -10.46 -21.76 -1.22
C PRO A 154 -10.57 -20.27 -0.82
N PRO A 155 -10.57 -19.36 -1.80
CA PRO A 155 -10.77 -17.94 -1.51
C PRO A 155 -12.16 -17.70 -0.88
N LEU A 156 -12.29 -16.63 -0.10
CA LEU A 156 -13.60 -16.13 0.32
C LEU A 156 -14.44 -15.84 -0.93
N LYS A 157 -15.70 -16.25 -0.89
CA LYS A 157 -16.70 -15.91 -1.92
C LYS A 157 -17.49 -14.66 -1.56
N SER A 158 -17.84 -14.55 -0.26
CA SER A 158 -18.62 -13.42 0.23
C SER A 158 -18.21 -13.02 1.63
N VAL A 159 -18.38 -11.73 1.90
CA VAL A 159 -18.27 -11.12 3.23
C VAL A 159 -19.55 -10.32 3.49
N GLU A 160 -20.22 -10.62 4.59
CA GLU A 160 -21.37 -9.85 5.06
C GLU A 160 -20.97 -9.06 6.29
N LEU A 161 -21.06 -7.73 6.21
CA LEU A 161 -20.82 -6.85 7.35
C LEU A 161 -22.16 -6.64 8.08
N VAL A 162 -22.30 -7.25 9.25
CA VAL A 162 -23.53 -7.13 10.07
C VAL A 162 -23.50 -5.82 10.84
N VAL A 163 -24.47 -4.96 10.58
CA VAL A 163 -24.62 -3.62 11.19
C VAL A 163 -26.01 -3.44 11.75
N GLY A 164 -26.21 -2.44 12.61
CA GLY A 164 -27.54 -2.03 13.04
C GLY A 164 -28.37 -1.47 11.87
N GLU A 165 -29.69 -1.58 11.95
CA GLU A 165 -30.60 -1.13 10.89
C GLU A 165 -30.40 0.35 10.55
N ASP A 166 -30.24 1.19 11.57
CA ASP A 166 -30.02 2.64 11.40
C ASP A 166 -28.71 3.00 10.69
N ALA A 167 -27.71 2.12 10.74
CA ALA A 167 -26.41 2.34 10.11
C ALA A 167 -26.35 1.81 8.66
N LEU A 168 -27.29 0.93 8.25
CA LEU A 168 -27.20 0.18 7.00
C LEU A 168 -27.00 1.10 5.76
N SER A 169 -27.86 2.12 5.64
CA SER A 169 -27.78 3.05 4.50
C SER A 169 -26.52 3.93 4.54
N GLN A 170 -26.02 4.25 5.74
CA GLN A 170 -24.87 5.11 5.95
C GLN A 170 -23.55 4.43 5.57
N VAL A 171 -23.45 3.10 5.73
CA VAL A 171 -22.20 2.37 5.55
C VAL A 171 -21.99 1.81 4.14
N GLN A 172 -22.98 1.82 3.26
CA GLN A 172 -22.90 1.19 1.94
C GLN A 172 -21.72 1.74 1.11
N GLY A 173 -21.62 3.06 0.99
CA GLY A 173 -20.49 3.68 0.26
C GLY A 173 -19.12 3.41 0.90
N ALA A 174 -19.07 3.31 2.24
CA ALA A 174 -17.84 2.98 2.96
C ALA A 174 -17.43 1.51 2.74
N VAL A 175 -18.38 0.59 2.68
CA VAL A 175 -18.14 -0.83 2.35
C VAL A 175 -17.62 -0.98 0.92
N GLU A 176 -18.21 -0.27 -0.05
CA GLU A 176 -17.73 -0.24 -1.42
C GLU A 176 -16.31 0.33 -1.51
N ARG A 177 -16.06 1.50 -0.92
CA ARG A 177 -14.74 2.13 -0.86
C ARG A 177 -13.70 1.17 -0.23
N GLY A 178 -14.02 0.56 0.92
CA GLY A 178 -13.15 -0.41 1.60
C GLY A 178 -12.83 -1.62 0.73
N THR A 179 -13.81 -2.12 -0.03
CA THR A 179 -13.64 -3.24 -0.96
C THR A 179 -12.67 -2.88 -2.09
N VAL A 180 -12.84 -1.72 -2.72
CA VAL A 180 -11.95 -1.24 -3.79
C VAL A 180 -10.53 -1.05 -3.28
N LEU A 181 -10.36 -0.38 -2.14
CA LEU A 181 -9.04 -0.11 -1.56
C LEU A 181 -8.32 -1.38 -1.14
N ALA A 182 -9.03 -2.34 -0.52
CA ALA A 182 -8.45 -3.63 -0.15
C ALA A 182 -8.05 -4.46 -1.37
N ALA A 183 -8.88 -4.51 -2.41
CA ALA A 183 -8.57 -5.23 -3.65
C ALA A 183 -7.32 -4.64 -4.32
N CYS A 184 -7.21 -3.31 -4.41
CA CYS A 184 -6.06 -2.63 -4.98
C CYS A 184 -4.79 -2.79 -4.11
N SER A 185 -4.92 -2.75 -2.77
CA SER A 185 -3.80 -3.03 -1.86
C SER A 185 -3.30 -4.47 -2.00
N ASN A 186 -4.21 -5.44 -2.13
CA ASN A 186 -3.85 -6.84 -2.33
C ASN A 186 -3.20 -7.07 -3.71
N LEU A 187 -3.63 -6.35 -4.75
CA LEU A 187 -2.98 -6.37 -6.05
C LEU A 187 -1.55 -5.81 -5.98
N ALA A 188 -1.31 -4.72 -5.25
CA ALA A 188 0.04 -4.20 -5.03
C ALA A 188 0.93 -5.21 -4.28
N ARG A 189 0.36 -5.96 -3.32
CA ARG A 189 1.06 -7.07 -2.64
C ARG A 189 1.42 -8.18 -3.61
N GLU A 190 0.49 -8.55 -4.48
CA GLU A 190 0.71 -9.57 -5.50
C GLU A 190 1.86 -9.19 -6.44
N LEU A 191 1.88 -7.95 -6.94
CA LEU A 191 2.94 -7.44 -7.80
C LEU A 191 4.30 -7.44 -7.09
N SER A 192 4.34 -6.98 -5.83
CA SER A 192 5.59 -6.86 -5.06
C SER A 192 6.13 -8.21 -4.54
N ASN A 193 5.30 -9.25 -4.49
CA ASN A 193 5.72 -10.60 -4.12
C ASN A 193 6.29 -11.39 -5.31
N GLU A 194 6.00 -10.96 -6.53
CA GLU A 194 6.36 -11.71 -7.73
C GLU A 194 7.87 -11.83 -7.92
N PRO A 195 8.41 -12.99 -8.33
CA PRO A 195 9.83 -13.15 -8.62
C PRO A 195 10.28 -12.26 -9.79
N ALA A 196 11.45 -11.64 -9.66
CA ALA A 196 11.95 -10.66 -10.64
C ALA A 196 12.18 -11.25 -12.05
N ASN A 197 12.49 -12.54 -12.16
CA ASN A 197 12.60 -13.22 -13.46
C ASN A 197 11.26 -13.34 -14.22
N LEU A 198 10.13 -13.12 -13.55
CA LEU A 198 8.79 -13.09 -14.13
C LEU A 198 8.19 -11.69 -14.14
N PHE A 199 8.70 -10.80 -13.32
CA PHE A 199 8.20 -9.43 -13.18
C PHE A 199 9.28 -8.40 -13.54
N THR A 200 9.56 -8.33 -14.84
CA THR A 200 10.52 -7.39 -15.44
C THR A 200 9.87 -6.03 -15.70
N PRO A 201 10.64 -4.97 -16.03
CA PRO A 201 10.08 -3.66 -16.37
C PRO A 201 9.02 -3.72 -17.49
N ARG A 202 9.23 -4.54 -18.52
CA ARG A 202 8.25 -4.76 -19.60
C ARG A 202 6.97 -5.40 -19.07
N VAL A 203 7.08 -6.45 -18.28
CA VAL A 203 5.91 -7.13 -17.69
C VAL A 203 5.15 -6.20 -16.77
N PHE A 204 5.85 -5.35 -16.01
CA PHE A 204 5.20 -4.36 -15.17
C PHE A 204 4.38 -3.37 -16.01
N ALA A 205 4.96 -2.86 -17.08
CA ALA A 205 4.28 -1.96 -18.01
C ALA A 205 3.07 -2.63 -18.67
N ASP A 206 3.21 -3.86 -19.17
CA ASP A 206 2.12 -4.63 -19.80
C ASP A 206 0.96 -4.86 -18.82
N ARG A 207 1.27 -5.15 -17.55
CA ARG A 207 0.22 -5.31 -16.53
C ARG A 207 -0.48 -4.01 -16.21
N ALA A 208 0.25 -2.90 -16.15
CA ALA A 208 -0.33 -1.59 -15.91
C ALA A 208 -1.35 -1.20 -17.01
N LEU A 209 -1.08 -1.54 -18.27
CA LEU A 209 -2.04 -1.36 -19.39
C LEU A 209 -3.38 -2.05 -19.11
N GLY A 210 -3.35 -3.25 -18.50
CA GLY A 210 -4.55 -4.00 -18.12
C GLY A 210 -5.28 -3.48 -16.87
N LEU A 211 -4.73 -2.47 -16.18
CA LEU A 211 -5.30 -1.93 -14.95
C LEU A 211 -6.07 -0.62 -15.13
N ALA A 212 -6.11 -0.05 -16.34
CA ALA A 212 -6.98 1.07 -16.65
C ALA A 212 -8.45 0.67 -16.41
N THR A 213 -9.18 1.46 -15.67
CA THR A 213 -10.58 1.22 -15.34
C THR A 213 -11.44 2.41 -15.73
N GLY A 214 -12.44 2.15 -16.58
CA GLY A 214 -13.37 3.16 -17.04
C GLY A 214 -12.79 4.14 -18.08
N PRO A 215 -13.65 4.97 -18.68
CA PRO A 215 -13.28 5.89 -19.76
C PRO A 215 -12.40 7.05 -19.29
N SER A 216 -12.46 7.38 -18.00
CA SER A 216 -11.72 8.51 -17.39
C SER A 216 -10.27 8.17 -17.04
N THR A 217 -9.83 6.91 -17.27
CA THR A 217 -8.45 6.49 -16.97
C THR A 217 -7.74 6.02 -18.23
N THR A 218 -6.60 6.60 -18.54
CA THR A 218 -5.74 6.19 -19.64
C THR A 218 -4.37 5.72 -19.13
N VAL A 219 -3.75 4.80 -19.87
CA VAL A 219 -2.39 4.31 -19.58
C VAL A 219 -1.58 4.40 -20.87
N GLU A 220 -0.40 5.01 -20.75
CA GLU A 220 0.62 5.12 -21.80
C GLU A 220 1.92 4.51 -21.27
N VAL A 221 2.62 3.80 -22.12
CA VAL A 221 3.94 3.25 -21.79
C VAL A 221 4.99 3.87 -22.71
N LEU A 222 5.96 4.54 -22.12
CA LEU A 222 7.13 5.05 -22.84
C LEU A 222 8.17 3.94 -22.93
N ASP A 223 8.58 3.64 -24.15
CA ASP A 223 9.71 2.75 -24.46
C ASP A 223 11.05 3.48 -24.40
N GLU A 224 12.15 2.83 -24.77
CA GLU A 224 13.49 3.38 -24.71
C GLU A 224 13.66 4.62 -25.60
N GLU A 225 13.04 4.64 -26.77
CA GLU A 225 13.10 5.77 -27.70
C GLU A 225 12.37 7.00 -27.12
N ALA A 226 11.17 6.78 -26.59
CA ALA A 226 10.40 7.82 -25.93
C ALA A 226 11.10 8.33 -24.65
N ILE A 227 11.70 7.44 -23.84
CA ILE A 227 12.52 7.79 -22.67
C ILE A 227 13.67 8.70 -23.08
N ALA A 228 14.38 8.35 -24.16
CA ALA A 228 15.48 9.15 -24.70
C ALA A 228 15.00 10.52 -25.20
N SER A 229 13.87 10.58 -25.91
CA SER A 229 13.28 11.82 -26.43
C SER A 229 12.85 12.79 -25.31
N HIS A 230 12.45 12.25 -24.16
CA HIS A 230 12.16 13.03 -22.95
C HIS A 230 13.41 13.49 -22.20
N GLY A 231 14.61 13.03 -22.60
CA GLY A 231 15.90 13.36 -21.97
C GLY A 231 16.06 12.75 -20.58
N MET A 232 15.45 11.59 -20.30
CA MET A 232 15.46 10.91 -19.00
C MET A 232 16.78 10.13 -18.80
N GLY A 233 17.91 10.85 -18.82
CA GLY A 233 19.23 10.22 -18.78
C GLY A 233 19.61 9.59 -17.45
N LEU A 234 18.94 9.96 -16.34
CA LEU A 234 19.14 9.28 -15.06
C LEU A 234 18.52 7.88 -15.10
N LEU A 235 17.30 7.74 -15.65
CA LEU A 235 16.65 6.45 -15.82
C LEU A 235 17.42 5.56 -16.80
N GLN A 236 17.87 6.11 -17.94
CA GLN A 236 18.68 5.38 -18.91
C GLN A 236 19.97 4.87 -18.28
N GLY A 237 20.66 5.71 -17.49
CA GLY A 237 21.89 5.33 -16.81
C GLY A 237 21.68 4.15 -15.86
N VAL A 238 20.63 4.17 -15.04
CA VAL A 238 20.33 3.05 -14.13
C VAL A 238 20.07 1.76 -14.92
N ALA A 239 19.28 1.84 -15.97
CA ALA A 239 18.85 0.65 -16.73
C ALA A 239 19.95 0.03 -17.61
N GLN A 240 21.01 0.78 -17.99
CA GLN A 240 21.97 0.33 -19.01
C GLN A 240 22.82 -0.89 -18.60
N GLY A 241 22.80 -1.28 -17.32
CA GLY A 241 23.46 -2.48 -16.83
C GLY A 241 22.65 -3.77 -17.04
N SER A 242 21.36 -3.67 -17.32
CA SER A 242 20.46 -4.80 -17.56
C SER A 242 20.26 -5.07 -19.05
N VAL A 243 19.93 -6.32 -19.38
CA VAL A 243 19.41 -6.69 -20.72
C VAL A 243 17.92 -6.37 -20.87
N GLU A 244 17.22 -6.17 -19.76
CA GLU A 244 15.81 -5.77 -19.76
C GLU A 244 15.70 -4.25 -19.95
N PRO A 245 14.98 -3.80 -20.98
CA PRO A 245 14.84 -2.38 -21.26
C PRO A 245 13.96 -1.68 -20.22
N ALA A 246 14.32 -0.44 -19.91
CA ALA A 246 13.48 0.41 -19.08
C ALA A 246 12.12 0.71 -19.73
N ARG A 247 11.13 1.02 -18.89
CA ARG A 247 9.82 1.53 -19.29
C ARG A 247 9.41 2.68 -18.37
N VAL A 248 8.59 3.60 -18.88
CA VAL A 248 7.89 4.54 -18.01
C VAL A 248 6.40 4.34 -18.20
N ILE A 249 5.71 4.03 -17.12
CA ILE A 249 4.26 3.88 -17.10
C ILE A 249 3.67 5.24 -16.72
N VAL A 250 2.83 5.80 -17.60
CA VAL A 250 2.10 7.04 -17.35
C VAL A 250 0.62 6.72 -17.32
N MET A 251 -0.02 6.99 -16.20
CA MET A 251 -1.46 6.83 -16.01
C MET A 251 -2.09 8.20 -15.80
N ARG A 252 -3.22 8.47 -16.45
CA ARG A 252 -3.97 9.71 -16.27
C ARG A 252 -5.38 9.40 -15.86
N TYR A 253 -5.86 10.08 -14.85
CA TYR A 253 -7.26 10.10 -14.47
C TYR A 253 -7.79 11.52 -14.65
N ASP A 254 -8.76 11.68 -15.54
CA ASP A 254 -9.44 12.93 -15.85
C ASP A 254 -10.94 12.76 -15.56
N PRO A 255 -11.47 13.39 -14.50
CA PRO A 255 -12.90 13.29 -14.18
C PRO A 255 -13.75 14.02 -15.25
N ASP A 256 -14.92 13.47 -15.59
CA ASP A 256 -15.80 14.00 -16.64
C ASP A 256 -16.22 15.46 -16.44
N ASN A 257 -16.23 15.94 -15.20
CA ASN A 257 -16.56 17.30 -14.83
C ASN A 257 -15.33 18.07 -14.28
N GLY A 258 -14.11 17.64 -14.61
CA GLY A 258 -12.87 18.26 -14.17
C GLY A 258 -12.69 19.66 -14.74
N GLY A 259 -12.99 20.68 -13.95
CA GLY A 259 -12.67 22.08 -14.26
C GLY A 259 -11.18 22.42 -14.05
N PRO A 260 -10.80 23.69 -14.27
CA PRO A 260 -9.48 24.17 -13.87
C PRO A 260 -9.31 24.00 -12.34
N GLY A 261 -8.30 23.24 -11.94
CA GLY A 261 -8.05 22.93 -10.52
C GLY A 261 -6.68 22.26 -10.36
N PRO A 262 -6.35 21.83 -9.14
CA PRO A 262 -5.10 21.14 -8.87
C PRO A 262 -5.00 19.85 -9.68
N VAL A 263 -3.77 19.47 -10.02
CA VAL A 263 -3.43 18.19 -10.65
C VAL A 263 -2.43 17.48 -9.74
N LEU A 264 -2.83 16.34 -9.20
CA LEU A 264 -1.96 15.54 -8.35
C LEU A 264 -1.04 14.66 -9.19
N GLY A 265 0.27 14.84 -9.06
CA GLY A 265 1.27 13.93 -9.61
C GLY A 265 1.68 12.89 -8.57
N LEU A 266 1.43 11.61 -8.85
CA LEU A 266 1.88 10.46 -8.06
C LEU A 266 3.05 9.81 -8.77
N VAL A 267 4.22 9.74 -8.13
CA VAL A 267 5.42 9.16 -8.72
C VAL A 267 5.90 7.97 -7.88
N GLY A 268 6.11 6.80 -8.49
CA GLY A 268 6.45 5.58 -7.76
C GLY A 268 7.74 4.91 -8.25
N LYS A 269 8.66 4.58 -7.34
CA LYS A 269 9.86 3.80 -7.68
C LYS A 269 9.47 2.42 -8.23
N GLY A 270 9.92 2.11 -9.43
CA GLY A 270 9.60 0.88 -10.16
C GLY A 270 10.82 -0.02 -10.44
N VAL A 271 11.81 -0.07 -9.55
CA VAL A 271 12.98 -0.96 -9.72
C VAL A 271 12.55 -2.41 -9.46
N THR A 272 12.40 -3.18 -10.55
CA THR A 272 11.86 -4.56 -10.45
C THR A 272 12.86 -5.54 -9.86
N PHE A 273 14.15 -5.24 -9.95
CA PHE A 273 15.20 -5.89 -9.19
C PHE A 273 16.37 -4.93 -8.98
N ASP A 274 16.85 -4.84 -7.73
CA ASP A 274 17.97 -4.00 -7.36
C ASP A 274 19.13 -4.82 -6.79
N SER A 275 20.17 -5.03 -7.61
CA SER A 275 21.42 -5.65 -7.16
C SER A 275 22.40 -4.65 -6.54
N GLY A 276 22.11 -3.34 -6.63
CA GLY A 276 23.03 -2.25 -6.35
C GLY A 276 23.88 -1.83 -7.55
N GLY A 277 23.81 -2.55 -8.65
CA GLY A 277 24.68 -2.33 -9.80
C GLY A 277 26.16 -2.63 -9.49
N ILE A 278 27.09 -1.78 -9.94
CA ILE A 278 28.53 -1.94 -9.65
C ILE A 278 28.82 -1.78 -8.15
N SER A 279 28.09 -0.95 -7.43
CA SER A 279 28.13 -0.85 -5.96
C SER A 279 27.28 -1.98 -5.34
N ILE A 280 27.65 -3.23 -5.63
CA ILE A 280 26.85 -4.43 -5.41
C ILE A 280 26.46 -4.63 -3.93
N LYS A 281 25.19 -5.00 -3.71
CA LYS A 281 24.67 -5.34 -2.40
C LYS A 281 25.28 -6.66 -1.87
N PRO A 282 25.32 -6.85 -0.54
CA PRO A 282 25.58 -8.17 0.05
C PRO A 282 24.58 -9.21 -0.47
N ALA A 283 25.02 -10.46 -0.63
CA ALA A 283 24.17 -11.56 -1.09
C ALA A 283 23.00 -11.85 -0.12
N ASP A 284 23.24 -11.68 1.18
CA ASP A 284 22.21 -11.88 2.21
C ASP A 284 21.07 -10.85 2.09
N GLY A 285 19.87 -11.35 1.87
CA GLY A 285 18.68 -10.52 1.68
C GLY A 285 18.50 -9.91 0.29
N MET A 286 19.42 -10.15 -0.67
CA MET A 286 19.29 -9.61 -2.02
C MET A 286 18.06 -10.16 -2.76
N GLU A 287 17.63 -11.40 -2.45
CA GLU A 287 16.41 -12.00 -3.00
C GLU A 287 15.14 -11.19 -2.70
N ARG A 288 15.19 -10.33 -1.68
CA ARG A 288 14.09 -9.45 -1.30
C ARG A 288 14.01 -8.21 -2.17
N MET A 289 15.02 -7.93 -2.97
CA MET A 289 15.08 -6.73 -3.83
C MET A 289 14.08 -6.79 -5.00
N LYS A 290 13.37 -7.90 -5.20
CA LYS A 290 12.17 -7.98 -6.02
C LYS A 290 11.06 -7.01 -5.57
N ARG A 291 11.06 -6.60 -4.29
CA ARG A 291 10.12 -5.64 -3.70
C ARG A 291 10.46 -4.17 -3.94
N ASP A 292 11.58 -3.90 -4.59
CA ASP A 292 12.10 -2.55 -4.75
C ASP A 292 11.29 -1.68 -5.74
N MET A 293 10.26 -2.27 -6.29
CA MET A 293 9.23 -1.64 -7.11
C MET A 293 7.90 -1.43 -6.34
N ALA A 294 7.87 -1.61 -5.01
CA ALA A 294 6.63 -1.49 -4.23
C ALA A 294 6.01 -0.09 -4.29
N GLY A 295 6.84 0.96 -4.43
CA GLY A 295 6.37 2.33 -4.66
C GLY A 295 5.61 2.47 -5.98
N GLY A 296 6.15 1.89 -7.05
CA GLY A 296 5.50 1.85 -8.36
C GLY A 296 4.20 1.04 -8.34
N ALA A 297 4.22 -0.12 -7.67
CA ALA A 297 3.01 -0.94 -7.48
C ALA A 297 1.93 -0.16 -6.71
N ALA A 298 2.32 0.59 -5.67
CA ALA A 298 1.39 1.44 -4.93
C ALA A 298 0.74 2.51 -5.83
N VAL A 299 1.52 3.18 -6.68
CA VAL A 299 1.00 4.19 -7.62
C VAL A 299 0.04 3.56 -8.63
N VAL A 300 0.43 2.48 -9.33
CA VAL A 300 -0.43 1.84 -10.35
C VAL A 300 -1.74 1.35 -9.73
N CYS A 301 -1.68 0.73 -8.54
CA CYS A 301 -2.85 0.22 -7.85
C CYS A 301 -3.72 1.34 -7.25
N ALA A 302 -3.12 2.44 -6.78
CA ALA A 302 -3.86 3.62 -6.35
C ALA A 302 -4.58 4.29 -7.53
N MET A 303 -3.93 4.41 -8.70
CA MET A 303 -4.57 4.93 -9.92
C MET A 303 -5.77 4.09 -10.35
N ARG A 304 -5.68 2.75 -10.24
CA ARG A 304 -6.83 1.87 -10.43
C ARG A 304 -7.97 2.16 -9.44
N ALA A 305 -7.64 2.33 -8.15
CA ALA A 305 -8.64 2.67 -7.14
C ALA A 305 -9.29 4.03 -7.41
N ILE A 306 -8.50 5.03 -7.78
CA ILE A 306 -8.94 6.38 -8.16
C ILE A 306 -9.92 6.32 -9.34
N GLY A 307 -9.57 5.58 -10.40
CA GLY A 307 -10.44 5.42 -11.56
C GLY A 307 -11.80 4.76 -11.23
N ARG A 308 -11.84 3.90 -10.20
CA ARG A 308 -13.08 3.27 -9.73
C ARG A 308 -13.89 4.14 -8.77
N LEU A 309 -13.21 4.92 -7.94
CA LEU A 309 -13.85 5.73 -6.90
C LEU A 309 -14.27 7.12 -7.37
N GLY A 310 -13.71 7.61 -8.47
CA GLY A 310 -14.17 8.80 -9.17
C GLY A 310 -14.02 10.14 -8.42
N PRO A 311 -12.82 10.54 -7.93
CA PRO A 311 -12.64 11.86 -7.33
C PRO A 311 -12.81 13.00 -8.34
N ALA A 312 -13.06 14.22 -7.88
CA ALA A 312 -13.17 15.39 -8.73
C ALA A 312 -11.81 15.98 -9.17
N VAL A 313 -10.71 15.51 -8.61
CA VAL A 313 -9.35 16.00 -8.85
C VAL A 313 -8.67 15.16 -9.93
N ARG A 314 -8.01 15.83 -10.89
CA ARG A 314 -7.18 15.16 -11.90
C ARG A 314 -5.93 14.55 -11.26
N VAL A 315 -5.56 13.34 -11.70
CA VAL A 315 -4.40 12.64 -11.17
C VAL A 315 -3.53 12.09 -12.31
N ILE A 316 -2.23 12.27 -12.17
CA ILE A 316 -1.20 11.71 -13.08
C ILE A 316 -0.33 10.76 -12.26
N GLY A 317 -0.28 9.49 -12.64
CA GLY A 317 0.64 8.50 -12.11
C GLY A 317 1.84 8.32 -13.03
N VAL A 318 3.07 8.35 -12.52
CA VAL A 318 4.30 8.12 -13.29
C VAL A 318 5.15 7.09 -12.56
N VAL A 319 5.47 5.98 -13.25
CA VAL A 319 6.31 4.92 -12.68
C VAL A 319 7.47 4.62 -13.63
N PRO A 320 8.68 5.09 -13.31
CA PRO A 320 9.90 4.66 -14.00
C PRO A 320 10.23 3.22 -13.58
N ALA A 321 10.20 2.28 -14.52
CA ALA A 321 10.48 0.87 -14.30
C ALA A 321 11.83 0.48 -14.93
N ALA A 322 12.72 -0.08 -14.11
CA ALA A 322 14.07 -0.51 -14.53
C ALA A 322 14.56 -1.65 -13.66
N GLU A 323 15.65 -2.30 -14.09
CA GLU A 323 16.48 -3.15 -13.25
C GLU A 323 17.82 -2.47 -13.00
N ASN A 324 18.33 -2.51 -11.77
CA ASN A 324 19.67 -2.05 -11.43
C ASN A 324 20.63 -3.24 -11.35
N MET A 325 21.34 -3.51 -12.43
CA MET A 325 22.17 -4.70 -12.59
C MET A 325 23.65 -4.36 -12.86
N PRO A 326 24.60 -5.18 -12.37
CA PRO A 326 25.98 -5.12 -12.82
C PRO A 326 26.09 -5.74 -14.21
N GLY A 327 26.66 -5.00 -15.15
CA GLY A 327 26.82 -5.46 -16.53
C GLY A 327 27.92 -4.71 -17.24
N GLY A 328 28.28 -5.14 -18.43
CA GLY A 328 29.33 -4.48 -19.23
C GLY A 328 28.99 -3.04 -19.61
N GLY A 329 27.71 -2.69 -19.66
CA GLY A 329 27.21 -1.35 -19.92
C GLY A 329 26.85 -0.54 -18.66
N ALA A 330 26.94 -1.13 -17.44
CA ALA A 330 26.47 -0.48 -16.21
C ALA A 330 27.20 0.84 -15.90
N ILE A 331 26.46 1.79 -15.30
CA ILE A 331 27.05 3.00 -14.75
C ILE A 331 28.05 2.67 -13.64
N ARG A 332 29.07 3.50 -13.52
CA ARG A 332 30.16 3.34 -12.55
C ARG A 332 30.15 4.49 -11.56
N PRO A 333 30.62 4.29 -10.35
CA PRO A 333 30.94 5.41 -9.48
C PRO A 333 31.90 6.38 -10.15
N GLY A 334 31.53 7.67 -10.15
CA GLY A 334 32.25 8.75 -10.87
C GLY A 334 31.65 9.12 -12.24
N ASP A 335 30.74 8.35 -12.79
CA ASP A 335 30.02 8.71 -14.03
C ASP A 335 29.10 9.92 -13.76
N VAL A 336 28.93 10.78 -14.77
CA VAL A 336 28.01 11.92 -14.73
C VAL A 336 26.88 11.72 -15.70
N LEU A 337 25.63 11.77 -15.18
CA LEU A 337 24.41 11.63 -15.96
C LEU A 337 23.71 12.98 -16.10
N THR A 338 22.99 13.17 -17.22
CA THR A 338 22.15 14.35 -17.43
C THR A 338 20.69 14.01 -17.23
N ALA A 339 20.03 14.65 -16.28
CA ALA A 339 18.61 14.46 -15.95
C ALA A 339 17.68 15.11 -16.98
N ALA A 340 16.41 14.72 -16.96
CA ALA A 340 15.37 15.28 -17.81
C ALA A 340 15.22 16.81 -17.68
N ASN A 341 15.49 17.40 -16.52
CA ASN A 341 15.47 18.85 -16.31
C ASN A 341 16.79 19.56 -16.69
N GLY A 342 17.77 18.84 -17.22
CA GLY A 342 19.08 19.35 -17.65
C GLY A 342 20.17 19.37 -16.57
N LYS A 343 19.82 19.08 -15.30
CA LYS A 343 20.82 18.96 -14.23
C LYS A 343 21.77 17.79 -14.49
N ARG A 344 23.03 17.98 -14.16
CA ARG A 344 24.06 16.94 -14.20
C ARG A 344 24.25 16.36 -12.82
N VAL A 345 24.25 15.03 -12.73
CA VAL A 345 24.36 14.28 -11.48
C VAL A 345 25.59 13.39 -11.53
N GLU A 346 26.51 13.57 -10.60
CA GLU A 346 27.62 12.64 -10.36
C GLU A 346 27.09 11.42 -9.57
N VAL A 347 27.31 10.24 -10.11
CA VAL A 347 26.95 8.98 -9.47
C VAL A 347 28.10 8.50 -8.60
N LEU A 348 28.04 8.75 -7.30
CA LEU A 348 29.06 8.26 -6.35
C LEU A 348 28.76 6.84 -5.85
N ASN A 349 27.50 6.43 -5.90
CA ASN A 349 27.05 5.11 -5.47
C ASN A 349 25.92 4.64 -6.39
N THR A 350 26.14 3.54 -7.11
CA THR A 350 25.14 3.00 -8.05
C THR A 350 23.96 2.30 -7.33
N ASP A 351 24.08 2.00 -6.02
CA ASP A 351 23.00 1.50 -5.13
C ASP A 351 22.08 2.65 -4.61
N ALA A 352 22.30 3.87 -5.06
CA ALA A 352 21.43 5.02 -4.86
C ALA A 352 20.70 5.39 -6.17
N GLU A 353 20.20 4.39 -6.89
CA GLU A 353 19.55 4.42 -8.19
C GLU A 353 18.12 4.92 -8.13
N GLY A 354 17.39 4.59 -7.04
CA GLY A 354 15.97 4.91 -6.89
C GLY A 354 15.71 6.40 -7.00
N ARG A 355 16.54 7.23 -6.36
CA ARG A 355 16.41 8.70 -6.45
C ARG A 355 16.75 9.23 -7.84
N LEU A 356 17.63 8.56 -8.59
CA LEU A 356 17.95 8.93 -9.96
C LEU A 356 16.72 8.79 -10.85
N ILE A 357 16.11 7.60 -10.88
CA ILE A 357 14.93 7.35 -11.72
C ILE A 357 13.73 8.22 -11.29
N LEU A 358 13.57 8.47 -9.98
CA LEU A 358 12.53 9.35 -9.46
C LEU A 358 12.76 10.82 -9.85
N GLY A 359 14.01 11.29 -9.93
CA GLY A 359 14.32 12.65 -10.38
C GLY A 359 13.81 12.93 -11.79
N ASP A 360 14.03 12.02 -12.73
CA ASP A 360 13.48 12.11 -14.08
C ASP A 360 11.96 12.01 -14.10
N ALA A 361 11.37 11.10 -13.31
CA ALA A 361 9.93 10.89 -13.26
C ALA A 361 9.20 12.09 -12.63
N LEU A 362 9.74 12.72 -11.58
CA LEU A 362 9.22 13.97 -11.02
C LEU A 362 9.22 15.09 -12.05
N THR A 363 10.30 15.21 -12.82
CA THR A 363 10.40 16.18 -13.90
C THR A 363 9.36 15.91 -15.00
N LEU A 364 9.14 14.64 -15.35
CA LEU A 364 8.11 14.25 -16.32
C LEU A 364 6.72 14.58 -15.82
N ALA A 365 6.39 14.26 -14.56
CA ALA A 365 5.09 14.58 -13.97
C ALA A 365 4.75 16.08 -14.05
N GLN A 366 5.74 16.96 -13.81
CA GLN A 366 5.59 18.41 -13.96
C GLN A 366 5.30 18.81 -15.42
N ARG A 367 6.04 18.25 -16.38
CA ARG A 367 5.82 18.49 -17.82
C ARG A 367 4.45 18.03 -18.28
N LEU A 368 3.87 17.02 -17.63
CA LEU A 368 2.52 16.53 -17.88
C LEU A 368 1.43 17.37 -17.19
N GLY A 369 1.82 18.39 -16.42
CA GLY A 369 0.92 19.37 -15.83
C GLY A 369 0.59 19.15 -14.35
N ALA A 370 1.31 18.30 -13.62
CA ALA A 370 1.15 18.18 -12.19
C ALA A 370 1.45 19.51 -11.48
N THR A 371 0.60 19.87 -10.52
CA THR A 371 0.73 21.09 -9.69
C THR A 371 1.13 20.76 -8.25
N HIS A 372 0.89 19.54 -7.81
CA HIS A 372 1.27 18.99 -6.50
C HIS A 372 1.86 17.61 -6.73
N LEU A 373 2.90 17.28 -6.00
CA LEU A 373 3.64 16.03 -6.19
C LEU A 373 3.67 15.21 -4.90
N VAL A 374 3.45 13.91 -5.05
CA VAL A 374 3.76 12.92 -4.02
C VAL A 374 4.53 11.80 -4.67
N ASP A 375 5.75 11.53 -4.20
CA ASP A 375 6.49 10.35 -4.62
C ASP A 375 6.62 9.33 -3.49
N ILE A 376 6.71 8.06 -3.88
CA ILE A 376 6.75 6.93 -2.95
C ILE A 376 7.77 5.90 -3.40
N ALA A 377 8.65 5.50 -2.48
CA ALA A 377 9.74 4.59 -2.80
C ALA A 377 10.23 3.79 -1.58
N THR A 378 10.69 2.58 -1.83
CA THR A 378 11.61 1.84 -0.97
C THR A 378 13.00 2.45 -1.15
N LEU A 379 13.22 3.65 -0.54
CA LEU A 379 14.34 4.47 -0.96
C LEU A 379 15.60 4.24 -0.16
N THR A 380 15.49 4.16 1.18
CA THR A 380 16.71 4.15 2.01
C THR A 380 16.67 3.15 3.16
N GLY A 381 17.77 2.40 3.32
CA GLY A 381 18.01 1.65 4.55
C GLY A 381 18.13 2.58 5.77
N ALA A 382 18.53 3.83 5.58
CA ALA A 382 18.64 4.83 6.64
C ALA A 382 17.26 5.15 7.26
N CYS A 383 16.18 5.17 6.47
CA CYS A 383 14.82 5.32 6.98
C CYS A 383 14.43 4.13 7.87
N VAL A 384 14.79 2.91 7.48
CA VAL A 384 14.57 1.71 8.31
C VAL A 384 15.31 1.80 9.65
N VAL A 385 16.55 2.26 9.63
CA VAL A 385 17.34 2.45 10.86
C VAL A 385 16.70 3.50 11.77
N ALA A 386 16.16 4.59 11.21
CA ALA A 386 15.57 5.68 11.97
C ALA A 386 14.17 5.36 12.53
N LEU A 387 13.29 4.75 11.74
CA LEU A 387 11.86 4.59 12.04
C LEU A 387 11.42 3.12 12.23
N GLY A 388 12.28 2.16 11.95
CA GLY A 388 11.94 0.73 12.01
C GLY A 388 10.92 0.35 10.92
N HIS A 389 9.99 -0.54 11.31
CA HIS A 389 9.00 -1.15 10.39
C HIS A 389 7.55 -0.70 10.65
N HIS A 390 7.34 0.34 11.47
CA HIS A 390 6.01 0.74 11.91
C HIS A 390 5.52 2.09 11.36
N ALA A 391 6.41 2.87 10.75
CA ALA A 391 6.09 4.13 10.11
C ALA A 391 6.96 4.35 8.88
N SER A 392 6.39 4.94 7.83
CA SER A 392 7.13 5.43 6.66
C SER A 392 7.71 6.81 6.95
N GLY A 393 8.84 7.14 6.33
CA GLY A 393 9.37 8.50 6.38
C GLY A 393 8.52 9.43 5.50
N LEU A 394 8.26 10.64 5.99
CA LEU A 394 7.59 11.70 5.23
C LEU A 394 8.50 12.91 5.17
N LEU A 395 8.89 13.33 3.97
CA LEU A 395 9.69 14.54 3.73
C LEU A 395 8.96 15.42 2.73
N GLY A 396 9.14 16.73 2.77
CA GLY A 396 8.52 17.56 1.75
C GLY A 396 8.54 19.05 2.06
N ALA A 397 7.98 19.82 1.12
CA ALA A 397 7.80 21.26 1.21
C ALA A 397 6.62 21.68 0.29
N PRO A 398 5.89 22.74 0.63
CA PRO A 398 5.90 23.47 1.89
C PRO A 398 5.26 22.67 3.04
N ALA A 399 5.37 23.18 4.25
CA ALA A 399 4.93 22.47 5.47
C ALA A 399 3.43 22.16 5.51
N ASP A 400 2.60 23.01 4.95
CA ASP A 400 1.14 22.82 4.86
C ASP A 400 0.77 21.66 3.94
N TRP A 401 1.49 21.45 2.82
CA TRP A 401 1.31 20.30 1.96
C TRP A 401 1.72 19.00 2.67
N VAL A 402 2.86 19.01 3.36
CA VAL A 402 3.33 17.85 4.15
C VAL A 402 2.31 17.49 5.24
N GLU A 403 1.77 18.49 5.95
CA GLU A 403 0.75 18.27 6.96
C GLU A 403 -0.57 17.76 6.37
N SER A 404 -0.96 18.23 5.18
CA SER A 404 -2.11 17.71 4.45
C SER A 404 -1.95 16.22 4.13
N VAL A 405 -0.80 15.83 3.58
CA VAL A 405 -0.47 14.41 3.29
C VAL A 405 -0.45 13.58 4.58
N ARG A 406 0.13 14.08 5.67
CA ARG A 406 0.17 13.40 6.97
C ARG A 406 -1.25 13.14 7.51
N GLN A 407 -2.15 14.13 7.43
CA GLN A 407 -3.54 13.97 7.88
C GLN A 407 -4.31 12.95 7.05
N VAL A 408 -4.07 12.90 5.73
CA VAL A 408 -4.67 11.87 4.86
C VAL A 408 -4.13 10.49 5.22
N ALA A 409 -2.82 10.37 5.51
CA ALA A 409 -2.20 9.12 5.94
C ALA A 409 -2.81 8.58 7.23
N ASP A 410 -3.01 9.45 8.23
CA ASP A 410 -3.66 9.08 9.50
C ASP A 410 -5.07 8.52 9.27
N ARG A 411 -5.90 9.20 8.44
CA ARG A 411 -7.25 8.73 8.09
C ARG A 411 -7.24 7.41 7.30
N ALA A 412 -6.28 7.25 6.40
CA ALA A 412 -6.09 6.01 5.64
C ALA A 412 -5.56 4.85 6.51
N GLY A 413 -5.12 5.13 7.75
CA GLY A 413 -4.52 4.16 8.65
C GLY A 413 -3.13 3.72 8.20
N GLU A 414 -2.39 4.58 7.52
CA GLU A 414 -1.00 4.39 7.12
C GLU A 414 -0.11 5.37 7.86
N ARG A 415 0.69 4.87 8.79
CA ARG A 415 1.51 5.72 9.65
C ARG A 415 2.68 6.31 8.88
N VAL A 416 2.81 7.63 8.96
CA VAL A 416 3.96 8.36 8.43
C VAL A 416 4.58 9.22 9.54
N TRP A 417 5.89 9.49 9.44
CA TRP A 417 6.59 10.34 10.39
C TRP A 417 7.42 11.38 9.65
N PRO A 418 7.17 12.69 9.89
CA PRO A 418 7.91 13.76 9.23
C PRO A 418 9.38 13.76 9.63
N LEU A 419 10.25 13.86 8.62
CA LEU A 419 11.69 14.09 8.76
C LEU A 419 12.02 15.49 8.25
N PRO A 420 13.07 16.17 8.80
CA PRO A 420 13.40 17.53 8.43
C PRO A 420 13.96 17.64 7.01
N VAL A 421 13.71 18.77 6.34
CA VAL A 421 14.25 19.12 5.00
C VAL A 421 14.95 20.48 5.03
N PHE A 422 15.83 20.69 6.03
CA PHE A 422 16.60 21.91 6.16
C PHE A 422 17.61 22.07 5.01
N GLU A 423 17.82 23.28 4.55
CA GLU A 423 18.68 23.56 3.37
C GLU A 423 20.14 23.16 3.60
N GLU A 424 20.60 23.15 4.85
CA GLU A 424 21.96 22.72 5.22
C GLU A 424 22.25 21.28 4.83
N TYR A 425 21.23 20.41 4.73
CA TYR A 425 21.42 19.03 4.26
C TYR A 425 21.74 18.96 2.76
N ALA A 426 21.39 19.98 1.96
CA ALA A 426 21.73 20.03 0.56
C ALA A 426 23.25 20.16 0.34
N ASP A 427 23.99 20.74 1.29
CA ASP A 427 25.43 20.85 1.24
C ASP A 427 26.14 19.50 1.14
N GLN A 428 25.53 18.43 1.69
CA GLN A 428 26.06 17.07 1.60
C GLN A 428 25.94 16.47 0.19
N LEU A 429 25.14 17.08 -0.68
CA LEU A 429 24.95 16.64 -2.08
C LEU A 429 25.79 17.43 -3.08
N LYS A 430 26.66 18.35 -2.62
CA LYS A 430 27.55 19.10 -3.49
C LYS A 430 28.52 18.15 -4.17
N SER A 431 28.75 18.37 -5.47
CA SER A 431 29.75 17.69 -6.27
C SER A 431 30.76 18.71 -6.79
N GLU A 432 32.03 18.31 -6.92
CA GLU A 432 33.04 19.12 -7.56
C GLU A 432 33.02 18.94 -9.10
N THR A 433 32.33 17.88 -9.57
CA THR A 433 32.33 17.46 -10.99
C THR A 433 31.02 17.82 -11.69
N ALA A 434 29.89 17.83 -10.96
CA ALA A 434 28.55 18.00 -11.50
C ALA A 434 27.75 19.01 -10.66
N ASP A 435 26.47 19.23 -11.00
CA ASP A 435 25.59 20.13 -10.24
C ASP A 435 25.29 19.56 -8.84
N LEU A 436 25.16 18.22 -8.73
CA LEU A 436 24.98 17.51 -7.46
C LEU A 436 25.44 16.06 -7.55
N ALA A 437 25.76 15.45 -6.41
CA ALA A 437 26.03 14.03 -6.27
C ALA A 437 24.75 13.26 -5.93
N ASN A 438 24.67 11.98 -6.32
CA ASN A 438 23.51 11.17 -6.03
C ASN A 438 23.43 10.68 -4.57
N THR A 439 24.47 10.88 -3.76
CA THR A 439 24.48 10.52 -2.34
C THR A 439 25.29 11.51 -1.50
N GLY A 440 24.81 11.81 -0.29
CA GLY A 440 25.48 12.66 0.72
C GLY A 440 26.24 11.86 1.78
N GLY A 441 26.53 10.58 1.52
CA GLY A 441 27.21 9.71 2.49
C GLY A 441 26.27 9.04 3.49
N ARG A 442 26.83 8.59 4.65
CA ARG A 442 26.09 7.74 5.62
C ARG A 442 25.20 8.52 6.56
N THR A 443 25.57 9.76 6.92
CA THR A 443 24.82 10.56 7.91
C THR A 443 23.59 11.21 7.30
N GLY A 444 22.44 11.07 7.98
CA GLY A 444 21.19 11.65 7.52
C GLY A 444 20.70 11.08 6.18
N GLY A 445 21.03 9.83 5.85
CA GLY A 445 20.82 9.25 4.51
C GLY A 445 19.40 9.34 3.97
N ALA A 446 18.37 9.22 4.83
CA ALA A 446 16.98 9.42 4.42
C ALA A 446 16.69 10.89 4.07
N ILE A 447 17.26 11.81 4.84
CA ILE A 447 17.08 13.24 4.65
C ILE A 447 17.80 13.70 3.36
N THR A 448 19.05 13.29 3.18
CA THR A 448 19.82 13.66 1.96
C THR A 448 19.19 13.05 0.70
N ALA A 449 18.58 11.86 0.78
CA ALA A 449 17.80 11.28 -0.30
C ALA A 449 16.58 12.16 -0.64
N GLY A 450 15.83 12.60 0.37
CA GLY A 450 14.73 13.56 0.19
C GLY A 450 15.19 14.88 -0.39
N MET A 451 16.33 15.43 0.08
CA MET A 451 16.89 16.67 -0.47
C MET A 451 17.30 16.53 -1.93
N PHE A 452 17.80 15.35 -2.32
CA PHE A 452 18.04 15.07 -3.75
C PHE A 452 16.72 15.15 -4.54
N LEU A 453 15.66 14.50 -4.10
CA LEU A 453 14.36 14.54 -4.78
C LEU A 453 13.76 15.94 -4.81
N LYS A 454 13.91 16.72 -3.73
CA LYS A 454 13.50 18.14 -3.68
C LYS A 454 14.12 18.95 -4.82
N ALA A 455 15.38 18.70 -5.20
CA ALA A 455 16.04 19.38 -6.30
C ALA A 455 15.38 19.13 -7.68
N PHE A 456 14.50 18.13 -7.77
CA PHE A 456 13.72 17.76 -8.96
C PHE A 456 12.23 18.07 -8.84
N SER A 457 11.75 18.63 -7.72
CA SER A 457 10.33 18.98 -7.53
C SER A 457 9.88 20.22 -8.32
N GLY A 458 10.80 20.96 -8.91
CA GLY A 458 10.51 22.19 -9.68
C GLY A 458 9.91 23.32 -8.83
N GLY A 459 10.07 23.26 -7.52
CA GLY A 459 9.48 24.24 -6.58
C GLY A 459 7.99 24.05 -6.33
N LEU A 460 7.37 23.01 -6.88
CA LEU A 460 5.97 22.66 -6.59
C LEU A 460 5.81 22.12 -5.16
N PRO A 461 4.62 22.21 -4.57
CA PRO A 461 4.29 21.46 -3.38
C PRO A 461 4.60 19.97 -3.60
N TRP A 462 5.50 19.44 -2.77
CA TRP A 462 6.05 18.11 -2.94
C TRP A 462 6.15 17.37 -1.60
N ALA A 463 5.81 16.08 -1.60
CA ALA A 463 6.03 15.18 -0.49
C ALA A 463 6.63 13.85 -0.97
N HIS A 464 7.59 13.33 -0.22
CA HIS A 464 8.22 12.04 -0.42
C HIS A 464 7.83 11.08 0.71
N LEU A 465 7.44 9.86 0.33
CA LEU A 465 7.14 8.75 1.24
C LEU A 465 8.23 7.67 1.11
N ASP A 466 9.13 7.60 2.10
CA ASP A 466 10.10 6.51 2.16
C ASP A 466 9.48 5.30 2.88
N ILE A 467 9.08 4.30 2.08
CA ILE A 467 8.42 3.07 2.54
C ILE A 467 9.38 1.88 2.70
N ALA A 468 10.68 2.10 2.71
CA ALA A 468 11.66 1.01 2.82
C ALA A 468 11.43 0.11 4.04
N GLY A 469 10.98 0.70 5.17
CA GLY A 469 10.66 -0.04 6.39
C GLY A 469 9.29 -0.68 6.42
N THR A 470 8.31 -0.16 5.67
CA THR A 470 6.89 -0.54 5.77
C THR A 470 6.38 -1.35 4.59
N ALA A 471 7.14 -1.45 3.50
CA ALA A 471 6.73 -2.17 2.28
C ALA A 471 6.67 -3.69 2.45
N TRP A 472 7.28 -4.24 3.51
CA TRP A 472 7.43 -5.68 3.70
C TRP A 472 7.36 -6.11 5.15
N HIS A 473 6.61 -7.17 5.43
CA HIS A 473 6.60 -7.85 6.71
C HIS A 473 7.60 -9.02 6.71
N GLU A 474 8.58 -8.98 7.60
CA GLU A 474 9.59 -10.04 7.71
C GLU A 474 9.01 -11.33 8.29
N GLU A 475 7.99 -11.22 9.14
CA GLU A 475 7.30 -12.34 9.79
C GLU A 475 5.78 -12.20 9.69
N ALA A 476 5.09 -13.33 9.79
CA ALA A 476 3.65 -13.31 9.93
C ALA A 476 3.25 -12.94 11.37
N GLN A 477 2.17 -12.19 11.52
CA GLN A 477 1.54 -11.88 12.80
C GLN A 477 0.07 -12.30 12.76
N ALA A 478 -0.64 -12.08 13.85
CA ALA A 478 -2.04 -12.49 13.97
C ALA A 478 -2.96 -11.91 12.88
N HIS A 479 -2.60 -10.76 12.31
CA HIS A 479 -3.45 -10.00 11.38
C HIS A 479 -2.84 -9.78 9.99
N HIS A 480 -1.63 -10.27 9.74
CA HIS A 480 -0.97 -10.18 8.43
C HIS A 480 -0.01 -11.34 8.15
N THR A 481 0.19 -11.64 6.89
CA THR A 481 1.18 -12.62 6.43
C THR A 481 2.56 -11.98 6.28
N LYS A 482 3.62 -12.81 6.26
CA LYS A 482 4.93 -12.41 5.73
C LYS A 482 4.81 -11.98 4.27
N GLY A 483 5.61 -11.01 3.84
CA GLY A 483 5.69 -10.54 2.46
C GLY A 483 5.23 -9.10 2.29
N ALA A 484 4.90 -8.73 1.07
CA ALA A 484 4.49 -7.38 0.70
C ALA A 484 3.24 -6.90 1.46
N THR A 485 3.24 -5.61 1.85
CA THR A 485 2.19 -5.00 2.67
C THR A 485 1.11 -4.29 1.87
N GLY A 486 1.41 -3.82 0.66
CA GLY A 486 0.55 -2.95 -0.12
C GLY A 486 0.44 -1.52 0.44
N VAL A 487 1.41 -1.11 1.27
CA VAL A 487 1.49 0.25 1.83
C VAL A 487 1.50 1.30 0.71
N GLY A 488 0.93 2.45 0.98
CA GLY A 488 0.81 3.58 0.06
C GLY A 488 -0.48 3.57 -0.76
N VAL A 489 -1.06 2.43 -1.09
CA VAL A 489 -2.25 2.36 -1.96
C VAL A 489 -3.43 3.14 -1.37
N ARG A 490 -3.74 2.93 -0.09
CA ARG A 490 -4.87 3.61 0.56
C ARG A 490 -4.64 5.09 0.71
N LEU A 491 -3.42 5.47 1.15
CA LEU A 491 -3.03 6.87 1.28
C LEU A 491 -3.10 7.59 -0.08
N LEU A 492 -2.43 7.06 -1.11
CA LEU A 492 -2.39 7.70 -2.43
C LEU A 492 -3.78 7.80 -3.05
N ALA A 493 -4.62 6.76 -2.92
CA ALA A 493 -5.99 6.78 -3.42
C ALA A 493 -6.92 7.73 -2.63
N ALA A 494 -6.60 8.07 -1.38
CA ALA A 494 -7.36 8.99 -0.57
C ALA A 494 -7.01 10.47 -0.83
N LEU A 495 -5.77 10.76 -1.27
CA LEU A 495 -5.29 12.14 -1.50
C LEU A 495 -6.23 12.98 -2.37
N PRO A 496 -6.71 12.54 -3.55
CA PRO A 496 -7.55 13.36 -4.40
C PRO A 496 -8.94 13.65 -3.82
N PHE A 497 -9.35 12.97 -2.74
CA PHE A 497 -10.59 13.24 -2.01
C PHE A 497 -10.39 14.13 -0.79
N ASP A 498 -9.29 13.94 -0.09
CA ASP A 498 -9.13 14.35 1.30
C ASP A 498 -8.01 15.38 1.52
N ALA A 499 -7.12 15.61 0.53
CA ALA A 499 -6.04 16.57 0.67
C ALA A 499 -6.56 18.02 0.63
N LYS A 500 -5.85 18.90 1.33
CA LYS A 500 -6.01 20.33 1.24
C LYS A 500 -5.02 20.85 0.19
N TRP A 501 -5.56 21.48 -0.82
CA TRP A 501 -4.82 21.98 -1.98
C TRP A 501 -4.36 23.42 -1.79
#